data_539587bbcbdece6e4daa4860210f0f29
#
_entry.id   539587bbcbdece6e4daa4860210f0f29
#
_cell.length_a   1.000
_cell.length_b   1.000
_cell.length_c   1.000
_cell.angle_alpha   90.00
_cell.angle_beta   90.00
_cell.angle_gamma   90.00
#
_symmetry.space_group_name_H-M   'P 1'
#
loop_
_entity.id
_entity.type
_entity.pdbx_description
1 polymer ?
#
loop_
_entity_poly.entity_id
_entity_poly.type
_entity_poly.pdbx_seq_one_letter_code
_entity_poly.pdbx_strand_id
1 'polypeptide(L)'
;MNEAYLMVMVFCCEKMISGCYRVEMEEFMMKDKVSRRSFFKLLGSAGVVGTGILATGCSGKTTGGNGWIPNQYEGSKNWPVKVKGRIAIDSKNPSLMRDDSKCILCGQCLEVCQRVMSVYGSYELPIKDDTPCVHCGQCTLWCPTGALTEKSNINEVVKALQDPSKFVIVQTAPATRVALGEEFGMEAGTIVEGKQVAALKTIGFDAVVDTTYSADLTIMEEASEVVHRVLHEQEKLPQFTSCCPGWVKFCEYFGSDIMQHLSSCKSPQQMLGPLTKTYYAKKKSISPKDIVSVSIMPCTAKKYECNRPEMNAAGVELGDPTIRDVDYVLTTRELARLIKMNQIDLTKLEDAPYDSILGEGTGAGKIFGATGGVMEAAVRTLYWLVTKQDPPEGLLNWQAVRGLAGVKEASVNVPTVGEVKVAVCSGLRNARIIMERIRNKTAPWQFIEFMACPGGCIAGGGQPRTSLPPNDDIRTQRMQNLYKLDSKKGVKRLSHKNQEVQDLYDDYLEKPLSEQAEKLLHTHYTDRSQQLTIKK
;
A
#
# COMPACT_ATOMS: atom_id res chain seq x y z
N MET A 1 -11.79 44.63 36.59
CA MET A 1 -11.84 43.39 35.79
C MET A 1 -12.92 42.52 36.40
N ASN A 2 -13.94 42.16 35.62
CA ASN A 2 -15.13 41.53 36.15
C ASN A 2 -14.85 40.05 36.44
N GLU A 3 -15.35 39.49 37.52
CA GLU A 3 -15.18 38.08 37.92
C GLU A 3 -15.58 37.06 36.81
N ALA A 4 -16.47 37.45 35.93
CA ALA A 4 -16.80 36.66 34.73
C ALA A 4 -15.63 36.41 33.75
N TYR A 5 -14.67 37.33 33.68
CA TYR A 5 -13.49 37.21 32.83
C TYR A 5 -12.44 36.27 33.42
N LEU A 6 -12.35 36.19 34.74
CA LEU A 6 -11.43 35.26 35.40
C LEU A 6 -11.95 33.81 35.28
N MET A 7 -13.26 33.62 35.38
CA MET A 7 -13.90 32.32 35.25
C MET A 7 -13.78 31.73 33.82
N VAL A 8 -13.88 32.57 32.80
CA VAL A 8 -13.68 32.16 31.40
C VAL A 8 -12.22 31.79 31.12
N MET A 9 -11.25 32.48 31.71
CA MET A 9 -9.83 32.14 31.57
C MET A 9 -9.46 30.80 32.24
N VAL A 10 -10.03 30.53 33.42
CA VAL A 10 -9.79 29.27 34.14
C VAL A 10 -10.43 28.12 33.42
N PHE A 11 -11.65 28.29 32.89
CA PHE A 11 -12.35 27.27 32.14
C PHE A 11 -11.68 26.97 30.79
N CYS A 12 -11.10 27.98 30.12
CA CYS A 12 -10.32 27.79 28.90
C CYS A 12 -9.02 27.01 29.14
N CYS A 13 -8.34 27.23 30.28
CA CYS A 13 -7.11 26.53 30.61
C CYS A 13 -7.33 25.03 30.92
N GLU A 14 -8.40 24.69 31.64
CA GLU A 14 -8.69 23.28 31.97
C GLU A 14 -9.11 22.45 30.75
N LYS A 15 -9.81 23.04 29.79
CA LYS A 15 -10.26 22.31 28.59
C LYS A 15 -9.23 22.25 27.45
N MET A 16 -8.24 23.14 27.35
CA MET A 16 -7.13 23.02 26.38
C MET A 16 -6.33 21.71 26.54
N ILE A 17 -6.46 21.05 27.67
CA ILE A 17 -5.79 19.78 27.96
C ILE A 17 -6.55 18.58 27.35
N SER A 18 -7.82 18.75 26.94
CA SER A 18 -8.71 17.63 26.51
C SER A 18 -9.07 17.58 25.02
N GLY A 19 -8.48 18.37 24.16
CA GLY A 19 -8.55 18.16 22.70
C GLY A 19 -9.88 18.49 21.99
N CYS A 20 -10.84 19.22 22.62
CA CYS A 20 -12.20 19.46 22.09
C CYS A 20 -12.47 20.94 21.72
N TYR A 21 -11.63 21.60 20.89
CA TYR A 21 -11.62 23.08 20.86
C TYR A 21 -11.84 23.81 19.54
N ARG A 22 -12.20 23.16 18.46
CA ARG A 22 -12.39 23.90 17.20
C ARG A 22 -13.80 24.46 16.98
N VAL A 23 -14.82 23.77 17.46
CA VAL A 23 -16.23 24.12 17.19
C VAL A 23 -16.78 25.19 18.14
N GLU A 24 -16.43 25.15 19.41
CA GLU A 24 -16.99 26.12 20.40
C GLU A 24 -16.36 27.52 20.33
N MET A 25 -15.14 27.65 19.79
CA MET A 25 -14.49 28.98 19.61
C MET A 25 -15.08 29.77 18.44
N GLU A 26 -15.54 29.09 17.39
CA GLU A 26 -16.18 29.79 16.26
C GLU A 26 -17.58 30.32 16.63
N GLU A 27 -18.30 29.61 17.47
CA GLU A 27 -19.63 30.03 17.95
C GLU A 27 -19.55 31.20 18.93
N PHE A 28 -18.53 31.27 19.79
CA PHE A 28 -18.28 32.38 20.70
C PHE A 28 -17.83 33.65 19.97
N MET A 29 -17.00 33.52 18.93
CA MET A 29 -16.51 34.66 18.14
C MET A 29 -17.61 35.31 17.28
N MET A 30 -18.66 34.60 16.93
CA MET A 30 -19.79 35.15 16.15
C MET A 30 -20.79 35.94 16.99
N LYS A 31 -20.86 35.72 18.32
CA LYS A 31 -21.82 36.43 19.19
C LYS A 31 -21.40 37.85 19.59
N ASP A 32 -20.11 38.16 19.67
CA ASP A 32 -19.66 39.42 20.30
C ASP A 32 -18.90 40.40 19.39
N LYS A 33 -18.93 40.27 18.09
CA LYS A 33 -18.31 41.20 17.09
C LYS A 33 -16.85 41.62 17.37
N VAL A 34 -16.06 40.79 18.04
CA VAL A 34 -14.64 41.08 18.33
C VAL A 34 -13.79 40.62 17.15
N SER A 35 -13.03 41.56 16.54
CA SER A 35 -12.17 41.19 15.39
C SER A 35 -10.98 40.35 15.86
N ARG A 36 -10.52 39.42 15.01
CA ARG A 36 -9.31 38.59 15.25
C ARG A 36 -8.09 39.42 15.65
N ARG A 37 -7.94 40.62 15.11
CA ARG A 37 -6.85 41.54 15.40
C ARG A 37 -6.91 42.12 16.82
N SER A 38 -8.11 42.35 17.35
CA SER A 38 -8.32 42.83 18.72
C SER A 38 -8.10 41.73 19.76
N PHE A 39 -8.45 40.47 19.42
CA PHE A 39 -8.17 39.31 20.25
C PHE A 39 -6.68 39.04 20.43
N PHE A 40 -5.87 39.11 19.34
CA PHE A 40 -4.42 38.95 19.44
C PHE A 40 -3.71 40.10 20.11
N LYS A 41 -4.23 41.34 20.04
CA LYS A 41 -3.70 42.47 20.82
C LYS A 41 -3.96 42.29 22.32
N LEU A 42 -5.10 41.72 22.69
CA LEU A 42 -5.42 41.45 24.11
C LEU A 42 -4.51 40.34 24.70
N LEU A 43 -4.23 39.29 23.90
CA LEU A 43 -3.26 38.25 24.28
C LEU A 43 -1.83 38.77 24.37
N GLY A 44 -1.43 39.72 23.52
CA GLY A 44 -0.11 40.34 23.54
C GLY A 44 0.12 41.23 24.75
N SER A 45 -0.91 41.92 25.27
CA SER A 45 -0.82 42.74 26.46
C SER A 45 -0.90 41.95 27.78
N ALA A 46 -1.50 40.75 27.77
CA ALA A 46 -1.48 39.80 28.90
C ALA A 46 -0.19 38.99 28.99
N GLY A 47 0.61 38.97 27.93
CA GLY A 47 1.82 38.15 27.80
C GLY A 47 2.98 38.54 28.72
N VAL A 48 3.02 39.77 29.19
CA VAL A 48 4.13 40.24 30.08
C VAL A 48 3.91 39.79 31.53
N VAL A 49 2.69 39.54 31.96
CA VAL A 49 2.40 39.05 33.33
C VAL A 49 2.27 37.51 33.34
N GLY A 50 2.00 36.90 32.21
CA GLY A 50 1.82 35.43 32.06
C GLY A 50 3.12 34.64 31.89
N THR A 51 4.21 35.27 31.44
CA THR A 51 5.49 34.56 31.22
C THR A 51 6.15 34.06 32.50
N GLY A 52 5.91 34.70 33.64
CA GLY A 52 6.39 34.22 34.95
C GLY A 52 5.63 32.98 35.47
N ILE A 53 4.36 32.85 35.15
CA ILE A 53 3.51 31.74 35.62
C ILE A 53 3.61 30.50 34.69
N LEU A 54 3.82 30.71 33.37
CA LEU A 54 4.04 29.63 32.42
C LEU A 54 5.41 28.96 32.61
N ALA A 55 6.43 29.70 33.10
CA ALA A 55 7.74 29.12 33.39
C ALA A 55 7.78 28.27 34.66
N THR A 56 6.83 28.47 35.61
CA THR A 56 6.78 27.71 36.87
C THR A 56 5.71 26.59 36.88
N GLY A 57 4.75 26.63 35.96
CA GLY A 57 3.64 25.65 35.90
C GLY A 57 3.96 24.36 35.16
N CYS A 58 5.05 24.28 34.41
CA CYS A 58 5.43 23.08 33.64
C CYS A 58 6.60 22.29 34.24
N SER A 59 6.89 22.46 35.54
CA SER A 59 7.88 21.62 36.24
C SER A 59 7.25 20.34 36.83
N GLY A 60 6.25 19.76 36.19
CA GLY A 60 5.94 18.35 36.37
C GLY A 60 7.17 17.58 35.91
N LYS A 61 7.77 16.77 36.78
CA LYS A 61 8.88 15.87 36.46
C LYS A 61 8.56 15.07 35.24
N THR A 62 8.83 15.60 34.04
CA THR A 62 8.92 14.81 32.83
C THR A 62 10.23 14.06 32.92
N THR A 63 10.17 12.83 33.35
CA THR A 63 11.31 11.93 33.27
C THR A 63 11.70 11.84 31.80
N GLY A 64 12.69 12.63 31.39
CA GLY A 64 13.48 12.38 30.20
C GLY A 64 13.07 12.99 28.88
N GLY A 65 12.50 14.19 28.82
CA GLY A 65 12.24 14.84 27.52
C GLY A 65 13.00 16.13 27.30
N ASN A 66 13.59 16.33 26.14
CA ASN A 66 14.29 17.54 25.73
C ASN A 66 13.32 18.60 25.20
N GLY A 67 12.47 19.15 26.04
CA GLY A 67 11.69 20.31 25.68
C GLY A 67 10.37 19.98 24.97
N TRP A 68 10.12 20.50 23.79
CA TRP A 68 8.81 20.48 23.13
C TRP A 68 8.48 19.23 22.32
N ILE A 69 9.43 18.31 22.16
CA ILE A 69 9.16 17.02 21.50
C ILE A 69 8.46 16.09 22.49
N PRO A 70 7.24 15.63 22.21
CA PRO A 70 6.54 14.68 23.08
C PRO A 70 7.34 13.41 23.28
N ASN A 71 7.30 12.80 24.46
CA ASN A 71 8.04 11.58 24.82
C ASN A 71 7.82 10.41 23.84
N GLN A 72 6.67 10.36 23.17
CA GLN A 72 6.38 9.36 22.15
C GLN A 72 7.32 9.42 20.92
N TYR A 73 8.01 10.53 20.71
CA TYR A 73 8.97 10.72 19.63
C TYR A 73 10.42 10.56 20.08
N GLU A 74 10.65 10.35 21.37
CA GLU A 74 11.97 10.05 21.87
C GLU A 74 12.36 8.63 21.46
N GLY A 75 13.45 8.52 20.71
CA GLY A 75 14.07 7.25 20.42
C GLY A 75 14.67 6.64 21.70
N SER A 76 15.05 5.38 21.64
CA SER A 76 15.84 4.75 22.70
C SER A 76 17.06 5.62 23.06
N LYS A 77 17.39 5.75 24.33
CA LYS A 77 18.54 6.55 24.83
C LYS A 77 19.88 6.17 24.16
N ASN A 78 19.94 5.02 23.54
CA ASN A 78 21.12 4.47 22.86
C ASN A 78 21.21 4.83 21.35
N TRP A 79 20.31 5.67 20.84
CA TRP A 79 20.33 6.03 19.42
C TRP A 79 21.38 7.11 19.16
N PRO A 80 22.22 6.96 18.11
CA PRO A 80 23.15 8.02 17.74
C PRO A 80 22.36 9.27 17.32
N VAL A 81 22.70 10.35 17.94
CA VAL A 81 22.01 11.68 17.92
C VAL A 81 21.94 12.34 16.53
N LYS A 82 22.50 11.74 15.48
CA LYS A 82 22.53 12.30 14.12
C LYS A 82 21.19 12.38 13.40
N VAL A 83 20.15 11.71 13.90
CA VAL A 83 18.81 11.67 13.27
C VAL A 83 17.78 12.26 14.23
N LYS A 84 18.03 13.46 14.72
CA LYS A 84 17.07 14.17 15.59
C LYS A 84 15.80 14.48 14.81
N GLY A 85 14.69 13.81 15.15
CA GLY A 85 13.37 14.10 14.64
C GLY A 85 13.11 13.72 13.17
N ARG A 86 13.91 12.85 12.54
CA ARG A 86 13.65 12.37 11.17
C ARG A 86 14.25 10.98 10.92
N ILE A 87 13.59 10.18 10.06
CA ILE A 87 14.12 8.90 9.63
C ILE A 87 15.25 9.09 8.60
N ALA A 88 16.28 8.25 8.64
CA ALA A 88 17.29 8.20 7.58
C ALA A 88 16.67 7.64 6.30
N ILE A 89 16.93 8.29 5.16
CA ILE A 89 16.60 7.80 3.82
C ILE A 89 17.91 7.72 3.06
N ASP A 90 18.24 6.53 2.58
CA ASP A 90 19.40 6.30 1.75
C ASP A 90 19.26 7.06 0.42
N SER A 91 20.32 7.69 -0.06
CA SER A 91 20.32 8.42 -1.34
C SER A 91 20.07 7.49 -2.54
N LYS A 92 20.42 6.20 -2.41
CA LYS A 92 20.17 5.13 -3.40
C LYS A 92 18.77 4.52 -3.29
N ASN A 93 17.93 4.94 -2.32
CA ASN A 93 16.59 4.40 -2.16
C ASN A 93 15.80 4.53 -3.47
N PRO A 94 15.32 3.42 -4.07
CA PRO A 94 14.62 3.47 -5.35
C PRO A 94 13.20 4.04 -5.26
N SER A 95 12.64 4.10 -4.05
CA SER A 95 11.22 4.38 -3.83
C SER A 95 10.95 5.74 -3.20
N LEU A 96 11.87 6.23 -2.37
CA LEU A 96 11.65 7.40 -1.50
C LEU A 96 12.80 8.40 -1.62
N MET A 97 12.46 9.67 -1.48
CA MET A 97 13.42 10.76 -1.38
C MET A 97 13.01 11.77 -0.31
N ARG A 98 13.95 12.56 0.17
CA ARG A 98 13.72 13.65 1.11
C ARG A 98 14.34 14.94 0.63
N ASP A 99 13.55 15.99 0.68
CA ASP A 99 13.98 17.37 0.54
C ASP A 99 14.24 17.94 1.94
N ASP A 100 15.50 18.05 2.31
CA ASP A 100 15.91 18.52 3.64
C ASP A 100 15.54 19.99 3.89
N SER A 101 15.37 20.80 2.85
CA SER A 101 14.96 22.21 2.96
C SER A 101 13.54 22.37 3.51
N LYS A 102 12.69 21.35 3.30
CA LYS A 102 11.29 21.31 3.78
C LYS A 102 11.14 20.59 5.12
N CYS A 103 12.20 19.96 5.63
CA CYS A 103 12.12 19.15 6.84
C CYS A 103 12.15 20.01 8.09
N ILE A 104 11.07 19.96 8.90
CA ILE A 104 10.93 20.68 10.18
C ILE A 104 11.30 19.82 11.40
N LEU A 105 11.89 18.65 11.20
CA LEU A 105 12.32 17.71 12.25
C LEU A 105 11.22 17.28 13.23
N CYS A 106 9.96 17.22 12.78
CA CYS A 106 8.79 16.94 13.64
C CYS A 106 8.68 15.51 14.15
N GLY A 107 9.52 14.56 13.68
CA GLY A 107 9.54 13.17 14.15
C GLY A 107 8.43 12.27 13.63
N GLN A 108 7.42 12.76 12.89
CA GLN A 108 6.29 11.94 12.42
C GLN A 108 6.73 10.73 11.60
N CYS A 109 7.76 10.87 10.78
CA CYS A 109 8.32 9.78 9.99
C CYS A 109 9.00 8.69 10.85
N LEU A 110 9.59 9.06 11.98
CA LEU A 110 10.13 8.10 12.96
C LEU A 110 8.99 7.35 13.64
N GLU A 111 7.98 8.09 14.11
CA GLU A 111 6.83 7.55 14.82
C GLU A 111 6.11 6.46 13.99
N VAL A 112 5.75 6.77 12.74
CA VAL A 112 5.07 5.80 11.89
C VAL A 112 5.96 4.60 11.56
N CYS A 113 7.26 4.81 11.30
CA CYS A 113 8.17 3.72 10.97
C CYS A 113 8.44 2.81 12.16
N GLN A 114 8.52 3.36 13.36
CA GLN A 114 8.79 2.62 14.59
C GLN A 114 7.53 1.94 15.14
N ARG A 115 6.43 2.67 15.29
CA ARG A 115 5.26 2.18 16.01
C ARG A 115 4.22 1.50 15.14
N VAL A 116 4.03 1.98 13.91
CA VAL A 116 3.05 1.42 12.99
C VAL A 116 3.66 0.34 12.12
N MET A 117 4.82 0.64 11.52
CA MET A 117 5.50 -0.28 10.60
C MET A 117 6.49 -1.22 11.30
N SER A 118 6.89 -0.92 12.53
CA SER A 118 7.80 -1.76 13.34
C SER A 118 9.11 -2.12 12.61
N VAL A 119 9.64 -1.19 11.82
CA VAL A 119 10.92 -1.34 11.10
C VAL A 119 12.01 -0.57 11.82
N TYR A 120 11.86 0.77 11.94
CA TYR A 120 12.82 1.60 12.63
C TYR A 120 12.95 1.18 14.10
N GLY A 121 14.18 0.97 14.57
CA GLY A 121 14.42 0.56 15.94
C GLY A 121 14.27 -0.92 16.23
N SER A 122 13.99 -1.73 15.24
CA SER A 122 13.93 -3.19 15.38
C SER A 122 15.24 -3.90 15.01
N TYR A 123 16.32 -3.15 14.89
CA TYR A 123 17.67 -3.63 14.55
C TYR A 123 18.71 -2.85 15.37
N GLU A 124 19.93 -3.38 15.42
CA GLU A 124 21.07 -2.72 16.08
C GLU A 124 21.93 -1.94 15.08
N LEU A 125 22.67 -0.96 15.58
CA LEU A 125 23.66 -0.21 14.79
C LEU A 125 25.07 -0.69 15.15
N PRO A 126 26.01 -0.65 14.21
CA PRO A 126 25.90 -0.19 12.82
C PRO A 126 25.19 -1.20 11.91
N ILE A 127 24.50 -0.68 10.89
CA ILE A 127 23.93 -1.48 9.82
C ILE A 127 25.07 -1.91 8.89
N LYS A 128 25.07 -3.19 8.47
CA LYS A 128 26.20 -3.75 7.70
C LYS A 128 26.23 -3.26 6.25
N ASP A 129 25.15 -3.45 5.51
CA ASP A 129 25.16 -3.31 4.06
C ASP A 129 24.11 -2.37 3.48
N ASP A 130 22.90 -2.37 4.02
CA ASP A 130 21.76 -1.61 3.48
C ASP A 130 20.92 -1.00 4.61
N THR A 131 20.30 0.14 4.34
CA THR A 131 19.35 0.74 5.27
C THR A 131 18.10 -0.12 5.35
N PRO A 132 17.69 -0.57 6.53
CA PRO A 132 16.54 -1.44 6.71
C PRO A 132 15.23 -0.72 6.44
N CYS A 133 14.99 -0.40 5.19
CA CYS A 133 13.79 0.24 4.71
C CYS A 133 12.99 -0.75 3.86
N VAL A 134 11.71 -0.96 4.20
CA VAL A 134 10.80 -1.82 3.43
C VAL A 134 10.07 -1.07 2.31
N HIS A 135 10.45 0.15 2.04
CA HIS A 135 9.95 1.01 0.95
C HIS A 135 8.42 1.30 0.99
N CYS A 136 7.73 1.02 2.09
CA CYS A 136 6.28 1.12 2.20
C CYS A 136 5.71 2.53 1.99
N GLY A 137 6.52 3.59 2.15
CA GLY A 137 6.11 4.98 1.96
C GLY A 137 5.15 5.55 3.00
N GLN A 138 4.86 4.85 4.10
CA GLN A 138 3.98 5.40 5.14
C GLN A 138 4.53 6.70 5.73
N CYS A 139 5.84 6.85 5.81
CA CYS A 139 6.50 8.09 6.23
C CYS A 139 6.18 9.29 5.33
N THR A 140 5.85 9.08 4.04
CA THR A 140 5.45 10.17 3.14
C THR A 140 4.03 10.65 3.45
N LEU A 141 3.13 9.74 3.87
CA LEU A 141 1.75 10.09 4.23
C LEU A 141 1.67 10.87 5.55
N TRP A 142 2.65 10.67 6.45
CA TRP A 142 2.70 11.34 7.75
C TRP A 142 3.55 12.63 7.74
N CYS A 143 4.24 12.94 6.64
CA CYS A 143 5.08 14.13 6.55
C CYS A 143 4.24 15.39 6.30
N PRO A 144 4.12 16.32 7.28
CA PRO A 144 3.21 17.47 7.16
C PRO A 144 3.70 18.51 6.14
N THR A 145 4.99 18.58 5.89
CA THR A 145 5.58 19.57 4.97
C THR A 145 5.82 19.00 3.56
N GLY A 146 5.58 17.69 3.37
CA GLY A 146 5.93 17.03 2.10
C GLY A 146 7.45 16.95 1.86
N ALA A 147 8.27 17.06 2.91
CA ALA A 147 9.71 16.83 2.81
C ALA A 147 10.05 15.41 2.36
N LEU A 148 9.26 14.43 2.77
CA LEU A 148 9.35 13.04 2.29
C LEU A 148 8.32 12.80 1.18
N THR A 149 8.81 12.33 0.04
CA THR A 149 8.02 11.99 -1.14
C THR A 149 8.49 10.67 -1.75
N GLU A 150 7.72 10.15 -2.66
CA GLU A 150 8.18 9.11 -3.58
C GLU A 150 9.27 9.65 -4.51
N LYS A 151 10.23 8.80 -4.89
CA LYS A 151 11.19 9.10 -5.95
C LYS A 151 10.45 9.04 -7.29
N SER A 152 10.43 10.15 -8.01
CA SER A 152 9.59 10.29 -9.21
C SER A 152 10.17 9.56 -10.41
N ASN A 153 9.30 8.88 -11.19
CA ASN A 153 9.61 8.35 -12.52
C ASN A 153 8.81 9.06 -13.63
N ILE A 154 8.23 10.22 -13.35
CA ILE A 154 7.44 10.97 -14.35
C ILE A 154 8.29 11.32 -15.58
N ASN A 155 9.52 11.78 -15.36
CA ASN A 155 10.38 12.23 -16.47
C ASN A 155 10.76 11.08 -17.41
N GLU A 156 11.03 9.90 -16.86
CA GLU A 156 11.34 8.70 -17.62
C GLU A 156 10.14 8.25 -18.46
N VAL A 157 8.95 8.26 -17.86
CA VAL A 157 7.70 7.93 -18.56
C VAL A 157 7.38 8.94 -19.64
N VAL A 158 7.53 10.25 -19.39
CA VAL A 158 7.32 11.29 -20.41
C VAL A 158 8.28 11.12 -21.60
N LYS A 159 9.55 10.81 -21.33
CA LYS A 159 10.51 10.52 -22.41
C LYS A 159 10.10 9.31 -23.24
N ALA A 160 9.62 8.24 -22.59
CA ALA A 160 9.15 7.05 -23.30
C ALA A 160 7.92 7.38 -24.18
N LEU A 161 6.96 8.15 -23.68
CA LEU A 161 5.79 8.60 -24.44
C LEU A 161 6.12 9.52 -25.63
N GLN A 162 7.25 10.23 -25.56
CA GLN A 162 7.71 11.12 -26.64
C GLN A 162 8.58 10.39 -27.67
N ASP A 163 9.00 9.16 -27.41
CA ASP A 163 9.82 8.36 -28.33
C ASP A 163 8.91 7.54 -29.28
N PRO A 164 8.82 7.90 -30.56
CA PRO A 164 7.94 7.23 -31.51
C PRO A 164 8.36 5.79 -31.84
N SER A 165 9.56 5.37 -31.41
CA SER A 165 10.03 3.98 -31.54
C SER A 165 9.54 3.08 -30.41
N LYS A 166 8.91 3.65 -29.38
CA LYS A 166 8.43 2.90 -28.21
C LYS A 166 6.92 2.72 -28.24
N PHE A 167 6.50 1.54 -27.77
CA PHE A 167 5.10 1.23 -27.45
C PHE A 167 4.95 1.27 -25.94
N VAL A 168 4.26 2.26 -25.40
CA VAL A 168 4.16 2.49 -23.97
C VAL A 168 2.84 1.94 -23.46
N ILE A 169 2.89 0.79 -22.78
CA ILE A 169 1.73 0.16 -22.14
C ILE A 169 1.69 0.46 -20.65
N VAL A 170 0.50 0.76 -20.12
CA VAL A 170 0.32 1.05 -18.69
C VAL A 170 -0.74 0.18 -18.05
N GLN A 171 -0.41 -0.39 -16.88
CA GLN A 171 -1.34 -1.12 -16.01
C GLN A 171 -1.75 -0.29 -14.80
N THR A 172 -3.00 -0.42 -14.32
CA THR A 172 -3.49 0.32 -13.17
C THR A 172 -3.98 -0.58 -12.05
N ALA A 173 -3.50 -0.34 -10.81
CA ALA A 173 -3.87 -1.13 -9.64
C ALA A 173 -5.31 -0.85 -9.15
N PRO A 174 -5.95 -1.84 -8.50
CA PRO A 174 -7.34 -1.68 -8.02
C PRO A 174 -7.56 -0.47 -7.13
N ALA A 175 -6.64 -0.16 -6.20
CA ALA A 175 -6.83 0.89 -5.21
C ALA A 175 -6.64 2.32 -5.77
N THR A 176 -6.08 2.50 -6.96
CA THR A 176 -5.90 3.83 -7.56
C THR A 176 -7.21 4.44 -8.00
N ARG A 177 -8.12 3.61 -8.52
CA ARG A 177 -9.45 4.01 -9.04
C ARG A 177 -10.43 4.54 -8.00
N VAL A 178 -10.15 4.33 -6.70
CA VAL A 178 -10.95 4.82 -5.59
C VAL A 178 -10.23 5.89 -4.75
N ALA A 179 -9.11 6.41 -5.24
CA ALA A 179 -8.35 7.41 -4.52
C ALA A 179 -7.89 8.58 -5.41
N LEU A 180 -7.65 8.35 -6.72
CA LEU A 180 -7.14 9.36 -7.64
C LEU A 180 -8.01 10.64 -7.66
N GLY A 181 -9.34 10.50 -7.57
CA GLY A 181 -10.27 11.64 -7.58
C GLY A 181 -10.02 12.66 -6.47
N GLU A 182 -9.47 12.23 -5.33
CA GLU A 182 -9.14 13.11 -4.20
C GLU A 182 -8.09 14.17 -4.55
N GLU A 183 -7.17 13.88 -5.46
CA GLU A 183 -6.17 14.83 -5.98
C GLU A 183 -6.80 15.92 -6.89
N PHE A 184 -8.06 15.75 -7.26
CA PHE A 184 -8.86 16.65 -8.10
C PHE A 184 -10.07 17.23 -7.34
N GLY A 185 -10.06 17.16 -6.01
CA GLY A 185 -11.09 17.73 -5.15
C GLY A 185 -12.40 16.93 -5.08
N MET A 186 -12.42 15.70 -5.58
CA MET A 186 -13.58 14.81 -5.41
C MET A 186 -13.61 14.24 -3.99
N GLU A 187 -14.78 13.80 -3.56
CA GLU A 187 -14.96 13.12 -2.27
C GLU A 187 -14.08 11.87 -2.16
N ALA A 188 -13.62 11.57 -0.94
CA ALA A 188 -12.81 10.40 -0.67
C ALA A 188 -13.54 9.12 -1.12
N GLY A 189 -12.80 8.24 -1.75
CA GLY A 189 -13.35 6.98 -2.25
C GLY A 189 -14.11 7.08 -3.57
N THR A 190 -14.28 8.26 -4.18
CA THR A 190 -14.97 8.40 -5.48
C THR A 190 -14.37 7.46 -6.51
N ILE A 191 -15.24 6.67 -7.16
CA ILE A 191 -14.83 5.74 -8.21
C ILE A 191 -14.56 6.53 -9.50
N VAL A 192 -13.32 6.49 -9.97
CA VAL A 192 -12.86 7.18 -11.20
C VAL A 192 -12.20 6.20 -12.18
N GLU A 193 -12.62 4.93 -12.18
CA GLU A 193 -12.02 3.87 -13.01
C GLU A 193 -11.96 4.27 -14.49
N GLY A 194 -13.08 4.56 -15.12
CA GLY A 194 -13.13 4.94 -16.54
C GLY A 194 -12.47 6.28 -16.84
N LYS A 195 -12.60 7.26 -15.94
CA LYS A 195 -11.91 8.57 -16.06
C LYS A 195 -10.38 8.42 -15.97
N GLN A 196 -9.88 7.53 -15.12
CA GLN A 196 -8.46 7.20 -15.03
C GLN A 196 -7.94 6.62 -16.36
N VAL A 197 -8.68 5.70 -16.97
CA VAL A 197 -8.35 5.12 -18.27
C VAL A 197 -8.37 6.20 -19.36
N ALA A 198 -9.42 7.02 -19.40
CA ALA A 198 -9.53 8.13 -20.36
C ALA A 198 -8.36 9.10 -20.24
N ALA A 199 -7.96 9.47 -19.01
CA ALA A 199 -6.82 10.35 -18.77
C ALA A 199 -5.51 9.76 -19.32
N LEU A 200 -5.27 8.47 -19.07
CA LEU A 200 -4.07 7.78 -19.57
C LEU A 200 -4.04 7.71 -21.09
N LYS A 201 -5.18 7.40 -21.75
CA LYS A 201 -5.30 7.43 -23.22
C LYS A 201 -5.07 8.83 -23.76
N THR A 202 -5.61 9.87 -23.12
CA THR A 202 -5.40 11.28 -23.50
C THR A 202 -3.94 11.73 -23.35
N ILE A 203 -3.21 11.22 -22.36
CA ILE A 203 -1.77 11.48 -22.17
C ILE A 203 -0.94 10.87 -23.30
N GLY A 204 -1.42 9.82 -23.96
CA GLY A 204 -0.75 9.19 -25.10
C GLY A 204 -0.16 7.82 -24.81
N PHE A 205 -0.62 7.11 -23.78
CA PHE A 205 -0.27 5.68 -23.63
C PHE A 205 -0.91 4.87 -24.75
N ASP A 206 -0.12 3.99 -25.38
CA ASP A 206 -0.56 3.17 -26.52
C ASP A 206 -1.56 2.08 -26.12
N ALA A 207 -1.44 1.57 -24.90
CA ALA A 207 -2.40 0.65 -24.31
C ALA A 207 -2.56 0.88 -22.81
N VAL A 208 -3.80 0.78 -22.32
CA VAL A 208 -4.15 0.91 -20.90
C VAL A 208 -4.85 -0.37 -20.45
N VAL A 209 -4.18 -1.16 -19.60
CA VAL A 209 -4.63 -2.47 -19.12
C VAL A 209 -4.88 -2.46 -17.61
N ASP A 210 -5.56 -3.48 -17.11
CA ASP A 210 -5.97 -3.55 -15.71
C ASP A 210 -5.14 -4.58 -14.92
N THR A 211 -4.45 -4.14 -13.87
CA THR A 211 -3.78 -5.05 -12.93
C THR A 211 -4.77 -6.02 -12.24
N THR A 212 -6.10 -5.75 -12.29
CA THR A 212 -7.09 -6.70 -11.77
C THR A 212 -7.15 -8.00 -12.57
N TYR A 213 -6.80 -7.97 -13.87
CA TYR A 213 -6.60 -9.16 -14.69
C TYR A 213 -5.51 -10.07 -14.08
N SER A 214 -4.34 -9.51 -13.83
CA SER A 214 -3.24 -10.27 -13.23
C SER A 214 -3.45 -10.58 -11.75
N ALA A 215 -4.34 -9.86 -11.05
CA ALA A 215 -4.79 -10.27 -9.72
C ALA A 215 -5.64 -11.56 -9.80
N ASP A 216 -6.50 -11.69 -10.79
CA ASP A 216 -7.22 -12.95 -11.04
C ASP A 216 -6.25 -14.09 -11.37
N LEU A 217 -5.22 -13.81 -12.19
CA LEU A 217 -4.17 -14.77 -12.49
C LEU A 217 -3.37 -15.17 -11.23
N THR A 218 -3.03 -14.20 -10.39
CA THR A 218 -2.37 -14.47 -9.09
C THR A 218 -3.22 -15.39 -8.22
N ILE A 219 -4.54 -15.19 -8.18
CA ILE A 219 -5.44 -16.08 -7.43
C ILE A 219 -5.46 -17.50 -8.00
N MET A 220 -5.40 -17.66 -9.32
CA MET A 220 -5.35 -19.00 -9.93
C MET A 220 -4.06 -19.73 -9.53
N GLU A 221 -2.92 -19.06 -9.56
CA GLU A 221 -1.63 -19.63 -9.16
C GLU A 221 -1.55 -19.87 -7.65
N GLU A 222 -1.84 -18.82 -6.83
CA GLU A 222 -1.67 -18.88 -5.39
C GLU A 222 -2.64 -19.84 -4.70
N ALA A 223 -3.91 -19.91 -5.15
CA ALA A 223 -4.87 -20.90 -4.65
C ALA A 223 -4.47 -22.33 -5.06
N SER A 224 -3.92 -22.51 -6.26
CA SER A 224 -3.40 -23.82 -6.70
C SER A 224 -2.17 -24.23 -5.89
N GLU A 225 -1.29 -23.28 -5.54
CA GLU A 225 -0.15 -23.50 -4.65
C GLU A 225 -0.60 -23.91 -3.23
N VAL A 226 -1.64 -23.27 -2.67
CA VAL A 226 -2.22 -23.68 -1.36
C VAL A 226 -2.68 -25.13 -1.42
N VAL A 227 -3.41 -25.52 -2.47
CA VAL A 227 -3.88 -26.92 -2.64
C VAL A 227 -2.69 -27.87 -2.74
N HIS A 228 -1.67 -27.52 -3.53
CA HIS A 228 -0.46 -28.32 -3.67
C HIS A 228 0.25 -28.51 -2.32
N ARG A 229 0.45 -27.42 -1.54
CA ARG A 229 1.10 -27.49 -0.22
C ARG A 229 0.30 -28.31 0.80
N VAL A 230 -1.03 -28.19 0.79
CA VAL A 230 -1.88 -29.02 1.67
C VAL A 230 -1.72 -30.51 1.37
N LEU A 231 -1.54 -30.87 0.13
CA LEU A 231 -1.44 -32.27 -0.31
C LEU A 231 -0.01 -32.83 -0.21
N HIS A 232 1.03 -32.02 -0.45
CA HIS A 232 2.38 -32.50 -0.71
C HIS A 232 3.49 -31.84 0.13
N GLU A 233 3.25 -30.62 0.70
CA GLU A 233 4.28 -29.81 1.37
C GLU A 233 3.74 -29.18 2.66
N GLN A 234 3.15 -29.99 3.54
CA GLN A 234 2.48 -29.50 4.75
C GLN A 234 3.41 -28.75 5.71
N GLU A 235 4.72 -28.99 5.65
CA GLU A 235 5.73 -28.27 6.42
C GLU A 235 5.89 -26.81 6.01
N LYS A 236 5.43 -26.44 4.80
CA LYS A 236 5.40 -25.04 4.31
C LYS A 236 4.10 -24.31 4.68
N LEU A 237 3.19 -24.95 5.40
CA LEU A 237 1.98 -24.30 5.92
C LEU A 237 2.26 -23.60 7.26
N PRO A 238 1.56 -22.49 7.57
CA PRO A 238 0.59 -21.79 6.71
C PRO A 238 1.27 -21.10 5.53
N GLN A 239 0.63 -21.09 4.34
CA GLN A 239 1.11 -20.29 3.23
C GLN A 239 0.86 -18.80 3.49
N PHE A 240 1.84 -17.94 3.17
CA PHE A 240 1.73 -16.48 3.24
C PHE A 240 1.54 -15.89 1.85
N THR A 241 0.64 -14.93 1.70
CA THR A 241 0.58 -14.16 0.45
C THR A 241 1.87 -13.37 0.23
N SER A 242 2.28 -13.19 -1.02
CA SER A 242 3.53 -12.55 -1.43
C SER A 242 3.33 -11.29 -2.29
N CYS A 243 2.10 -10.90 -2.60
CA CYS A 243 1.80 -9.78 -3.48
C CYS A 243 2.19 -8.39 -2.92
N CYS A 244 2.49 -8.29 -1.61
CA CYS A 244 2.89 -7.03 -0.97
C CYS A 244 4.41 -6.93 -0.79
N PRO A 245 5.15 -6.14 -1.62
CA PRO A 245 6.62 -6.08 -1.56
C PRO A 245 7.16 -5.47 -0.27
N GLY A 246 6.37 -4.64 0.42
CA GLY A 246 6.74 -4.14 1.74
C GLY A 246 6.73 -5.22 2.82
N TRP A 247 5.79 -6.17 2.74
CA TRP A 247 5.75 -7.36 3.57
C TRP A 247 6.87 -8.33 3.21
N VAL A 248 7.04 -8.63 1.93
CA VAL A 248 8.10 -9.54 1.46
C VAL A 248 9.47 -9.08 1.96
N LYS A 249 9.83 -7.80 1.73
CA LYS A 249 11.10 -7.26 2.23
C LYS A 249 11.20 -7.27 3.75
N PHE A 250 10.09 -7.07 4.46
CA PHE A 250 10.05 -7.19 5.92
C PHE A 250 10.33 -8.62 6.37
N CYS A 251 9.76 -9.62 5.70
CA CYS A 251 10.01 -11.03 5.95
C CYS A 251 11.47 -11.40 5.65
N GLU A 252 12.03 -10.92 4.55
CA GLU A 252 13.45 -11.10 4.20
C GLU A 252 14.42 -10.56 5.28
N TYR A 253 14.06 -9.46 5.97
CA TYR A 253 14.86 -8.91 7.06
C TYR A 253 14.64 -9.61 8.39
N PHE A 254 13.39 -9.84 8.77
CA PHE A 254 13.02 -10.19 10.14
C PHE A 254 12.40 -11.58 10.29
N GLY A 255 12.22 -12.29 9.19
CA GLY A 255 11.54 -13.60 9.14
C GLY A 255 12.26 -14.60 8.24
N SER A 256 13.59 -14.54 8.14
CA SER A 256 14.37 -15.48 7.31
C SER A 256 14.12 -16.94 7.69
N ASP A 257 13.86 -17.22 8.96
CA ASP A 257 13.53 -18.53 9.51
C ASP A 257 12.15 -19.07 9.09
N ILE A 258 11.28 -18.22 8.58
CA ILE A 258 9.92 -18.55 8.16
C ILE A 258 9.64 -18.15 6.70
N MET A 259 10.66 -17.78 5.92
CA MET A 259 10.51 -17.39 4.51
C MET A 259 9.94 -18.49 3.62
N GLN A 260 10.14 -19.76 3.99
CA GLN A 260 9.58 -20.92 3.28
C GLN A 260 8.05 -20.92 3.20
N HIS A 261 7.39 -20.17 4.09
CA HIS A 261 5.94 -20.01 4.08
C HIS A 261 5.44 -19.00 3.04
N LEU A 262 6.30 -18.12 2.49
CA LEU A 262 5.90 -17.20 1.43
C LEU A 262 5.44 -18.00 0.19
N SER A 263 4.36 -17.56 -0.43
CA SER A 263 3.98 -18.02 -1.76
C SER A 263 5.08 -17.67 -2.75
N SER A 264 5.39 -18.57 -3.68
CA SER A 264 6.33 -18.30 -4.77
C SER A 264 5.74 -17.37 -5.83
N CYS A 265 4.44 -17.14 -5.84
CA CYS A 265 3.75 -16.28 -6.79
C CYS A 265 4.28 -14.85 -6.75
N LYS A 266 4.56 -14.30 -7.92
CA LYS A 266 4.82 -12.87 -8.08
C LYS A 266 3.57 -12.06 -7.74
N SER A 267 3.74 -10.77 -7.46
CA SER A 267 2.59 -9.88 -7.33
C SER A 267 1.88 -9.67 -8.66
N PRO A 268 0.58 -9.26 -8.68
CA PRO A 268 -0.13 -8.93 -9.92
C PRO A 268 0.65 -7.99 -10.84
N GLN A 269 1.32 -6.94 -10.29
CA GLN A 269 2.20 -6.08 -11.07
C GLN A 269 3.28 -6.88 -11.81
N GLN A 270 3.95 -7.79 -11.12
CA GLN A 270 5.07 -8.56 -11.65
C GLN A 270 4.65 -9.84 -12.39
N MET A 271 3.40 -10.22 -12.37
CA MET A 271 2.84 -11.20 -13.30
C MET A 271 2.48 -10.54 -14.63
N LEU A 272 1.90 -9.34 -14.60
CA LEU A 272 1.53 -8.63 -15.84
C LEU A 272 2.75 -8.17 -16.63
N GLY A 273 3.85 -7.80 -15.94
CA GLY A 273 5.08 -7.34 -16.57
C GLY A 273 5.64 -8.31 -17.61
N PRO A 274 6.04 -9.53 -17.26
CA PRO A 274 6.56 -10.51 -18.21
C PRO A 274 5.54 -10.88 -19.29
N LEU A 275 4.25 -11.00 -18.96
CA LEU A 275 3.21 -11.28 -19.94
C LEU A 275 3.08 -10.17 -20.98
N THR A 276 3.29 -8.92 -20.60
CA THR A 276 3.32 -7.77 -21.51
C THR A 276 4.45 -7.90 -22.53
N LYS A 277 5.64 -8.32 -22.07
CA LYS A 277 6.83 -8.45 -22.91
C LYS A 277 6.91 -9.75 -23.71
N THR A 278 6.10 -10.77 -23.35
CA THR A 278 6.07 -12.07 -24.01
C THR A 278 4.75 -12.30 -24.76
N TYR A 279 3.70 -12.68 -24.04
CA TYR A 279 2.39 -13.04 -24.60
C TYR A 279 1.75 -11.88 -25.38
N TYR A 280 1.64 -10.67 -24.76
CA TYR A 280 1.04 -9.49 -25.40
C TYR A 280 1.88 -9.06 -26.62
N ALA A 281 3.20 -8.98 -26.47
CA ALA A 281 4.12 -8.63 -27.54
C ALA A 281 3.93 -9.54 -28.77
N LYS A 282 3.84 -10.86 -28.53
CA LYS A 282 3.58 -11.88 -29.57
C LYS A 282 2.22 -11.69 -30.22
N LYS A 283 1.15 -11.52 -29.43
CA LYS A 283 -0.23 -11.34 -29.93
C LYS A 283 -0.41 -10.07 -30.76
N LYS A 284 0.31 -9.00 -30.41
CA LYS A 284 0.24 -7.71 -31.12
C LYS A 284 1.33 -7.53 -32.18
N SER A 285 2.24 -8.50 -32.34
CA SER A 285 3.39 -8.46 -33.26
C SER A 285 4.30 -7.23 -33.00
N ILE A 286 4.54 -6.93 -31.72
CA ILE A 286 5.41 -5.83 -31.28
C ILE A 286 6.71 -6.44 -30.76
N SER A 287 7.86 -5.82 -31.10
CA SER A 287 9.14 -6.24 -30.53
C SER A 287 9.16 -6.01 -29.00
N PRO A 288 9.52 -7.01 -28.17
CA PRO A 288 9.59 -6.85 -26.72
C PRO A 288 10.50 -5.71 -26.25
N LYS A 289 11.55 -5.38 -27.01
CA LYS A 289 12.49 -4.28 -26.73
C LYS A 289 11.89 -2.90 -26.96
N ASP A 290 10.86 -2.81 -27.77
CA ASP A 290 10.19 -1.56 -28.09
C ASP A 290 9.04 -1.27 -27.13
N ILE A 291 8.63 -2.27 -26.33
CA ILE A 291 7.61 -2.08 -25.30
C ILE A 291 8.24 -1.47 -24.03
N VAL A 292 7.62 -0.39 -23.55
CA VAL A 292 7.89 0.17 -22.21
C VAL A 292 6.68 -0.11 -21.31
N SER A 293 6.88 -0.97 -20.31
CA SER A 293 5.85 -1.36 -19.34
C SER A 293 5.84 -0.41 -18.15
N VAL A 294 4.74 0.31 -17.99
CA VAL A 294 4.53 1.27 -16.88
C VAL A 294 3.43 0.73 -15.96
N SER A 295 3.56 0.93 -14.66
CA SER A 295 2.49 0.59 -13.72
C SER A 295 2.10 1.77 -12.83
N ILE A 296 0.78 1.96 -12.64
CA ILE A 296 0.20 2.95 -11.73
C ILE A 296 -0.21 2.26 -10.44
N MET A 297 0.49 2.57 -9.34
CA MET A 297 0.38 1.81 -8.10
C MET A 297 0.07 2.70 -6.88
N PRO A 298 -0.71 2.24 -5.91
CA PRO A 298 -0.96 2.97 -4.67
C PRO A 298 0.27 2.94 -3.72
N CYS A 299 1.35 2.31 -4.13
CA CYS A 299 2.42 1.81 -3.27
C CYS A 299 3.80 2.25 -3.77
N THR A 300 4.63 2.80 -2.88
CA THR A 300 6.01 3.14 -3.21
C THR A 300 6.94 1.93 -3.22
N ALA A 301 6.61 0.85 -2.48
CA ALA A 301 7.40 -0.37 -2.49
C ALA A 301 7.36 -1.11 -3.85
N LYS A 302 6.36 -0.84 -4.69
CA LYS A 302 6.30 -1.35 -6.07
C LYS A 302 7.44 -0.83 -6.95
N LYS A 303 7.98 0.36 -6.65
CA LYS A 303 9.20 0.89 -7.28
C LYS A 303 10.46 0.07 -6.90
N TYR A 304 10.51 -0.41 -5.66
CA TYR A 304 11.56 -1.33 -5.22
C TYR A 304 11.38 -2.71 -5.86
N GLU A 305 10.15 -3.22 -5.88
CA GLU A 305 9.83 -4.55 -6.41
C GLU A 305 10.26 -4.69 -7.88
N CYS A 306 9.91 -3.74 -8.75
CA CYS A 306 10.27 -3.80 -10.16
C CYS A 306 11.80 -3.71 -10.41
N ASN A 307 12.57 -3.25 -9.43
CA ASN A 307 14.03 -3.16 -9.52
C ASN A 307 14.76 -4.37 -8.89
N ARG A 308 14.04 -5.36 -8.36
CA ARG A 308 14.68 -6.58 -7.85
C ARG A 308 15.31 -7.37 -9.00
N PRO A 309 16.50 -7.96 -8.80
CA PRO A 309 17.19 -8.72 -9.87
C PRO A 309 16.35 -9.84 -10.46
N GLU A 310 15.57 -10.54 -9.63
CA GLU A 310 14.71 -11.65 -10.01
C GLU A 310 13.42 -11.24 -10.77
N MET A 311 13.15 -9.93 -10.90
CA MET A 311 11.99 -9.41 -11.64
C MET A 311 12.38 -9.09 -13.10
N ASN A 312 12.86 -10.12 -13.81
CA ASN A 312 13.29 -10.07 -15.21
C ASN A 312 12.94 -11.35 -15.98
N ALA A 313 11.83 -11.99 -15.62
CA ALA A 313 11.42 -13.27 -16.21
C ALA A 313 11.23 -13.19 -17.73
N ALA A 314 10.74 -12.07 -18.26
CA ALA A 314 10.67 -11.84 -19.70
C ALA A 314 12.06 -11.83 -20.34
N GLY A 315 13.04 -11.19 -19.69
CA GLY A 315 14.43 -11.17 -20.17
C GLY A 315 15.05 -12.57 -20.19
N VAL A 316 14.78 -13.37 -19.18
CA VAL A 316 15.22 -14.77 -19.10
C VAL A 316 14.55 -15.60 -20.21
N GLU A 317 13.24 -15.52 -20.36
CA GLU A 317 12.46 -16.26 -21.36
C GLU A 317 12.89 -15.91 -22.79
N LEU A 318 13.19 -14.64 -23.04
CA LEU A 318 13.57 -14.15 -24.37
C LEU A 318 15.09 -14.20 -24.64
N GLY A 319 15.89 -14.64 -23.65
CA GLY A 319 17.34 -14.71 -23.77
C GLY A 319 18.02 -13.33 -23.86
N ASP A 320 17.38 -12.27 -23.34
CA ASP A 320 17.91 -10.91 -23.36
C ASP A 320 17.80 -10.25 -21.97
N PRO A 321 18.88 -10.20 -21.19
CA PRO A 321 18.88 -9.66 -19.82
C PRO A 321 18.63 -8.15 -19.75
N THR A 322 18.59 -7.43 -20.87
CA THR A 322 18.25 -6.00 -20.90
C THR A 322 16.76 -5.74 -20.81
N ILE A 323 15.93 -6.75 -21.08
CA ILE A 323 14.46 -6.66 -21.00
C ILE A 323 14.05 -6.79 -19.53
N ARG A 324 13.39 -5.76 -19.01
CA ARG A 324 12.78 -5.74 -17.67
C ARG A 324 11.31 -6.11 -17.77
N ASP A 325 10.76 -6.78 -16.74
CA ASP A 325 9.34 -7.11 -16.67
C ASP A 325 8.49 -5.83 -16.58
N VAL A 326 8.82 -4.93 -15.67
CA VAL A 326 8.23 -3.60 -15.52
C VAL A 326 9.32 -2.55 -15.54
N ASP A 327 9.23 -1.57 -16.43
CA ASP A 327 10.25 -0.55 -16.60
C ASP A 327 10.11 0.59 -15.59
N TYR A 328 8.88 1.11 -15.40
CA TYR A 328 8.64 2.25 -14.50
C TYR A 328 7.37 2.06 -13.66
N VAL A 329 7.41 2.62 -12.45
CA VAL A 329 6.25 2.64 -11.54
C VAL A 329 5.93 4.08 -11.18
N LEU A 330 4.71 4.52 -11.45
CA LEU A 330 4.14 5.77 -10.96
C LEU A 330 3.17 5.51 -9.81
N THR A 331 3.25 6.32 -8.78
CA THR A 331 2.24 6.29 -7.69
C THR A 331 0.95 6.99 -8.12
N THR A 332 -0.14 6.81 -7.37
CA THR A 332 -1.39 7.56 -7.58
C THR A 332 -1.15 9.07 -7.60
N ARG A 333 -0.29 9.58 -6.71
CA ARG A 333 0.10 11.00 -6.66
C ARG A 333 0.92 11.41 -7.89
N GLU A 334 1.80 10.55 -8.39
CA GLU A 334 2.55 10.84 -9.62
C GLU A 334 1.64 10.87 -10.84
N LEU A 335 0.67 9.95 -10.93
CA LEU A 335 -0.35 9.99 -11.98
C LEU A 335 -1.15 11.30 -11.92
N ALA A 336 -1.60 11.71 -10.74
CA ALA A 336 -2.32 12.99 -10.61
C ALA A 336 -1.47 14.19 -11.07
N ARG A 337 -0.16 14.20 -10.75
CA ARG A 337 0.76 15.22 -11.27
C ARG A 337 0.89 15.16 -12.79
N LEU A 338 1.02 13.98 -13.36
CA LEU A 338 1.14 13.78 -14.80
C LEU A 338 -0.13 14.26 -15.54
N ILE A 339 -1.32 13.96 -15.01
CA ILE A 339 -2.60 14.45 -15.53
C ILE A 339 -2.65 15.99 -15.50
N LYS A 340 -2.27 16.60 -14.36
CA LYS A 340 -2.22 18.07 -14.21
C LYS A 340 -1.19 18.73 -15.13
N MET A 341 -0.02 18.11 -15.33
CA MET A 341 1.00 18.60 -16.28
C MET A 341 0.49 18.65 -17.72
N ASN A 342 -0.37 17.71 -18.10
CA ASN A 342 -1.03 17.67 -19.40
C ASN A 342 -2.31 18.54 -19.47
N GLN A 343 -2.60 19.34 -18.45
CA GLN A 343 -3.76 20.24 -18.37
C GLN A 343 -5.12 19.53 -18.52
N ILE A 344 -5.19 18.24 -18.14
CA ILE A 344 -6.39 17.42 -18.21
C ILE A 344 -7.23 17.64 -16.95
N ASP A 345 -8.49 18.02 -17.14
CA ASP A 345 -9.49 18.08 -16.08
C ASP A 345 -10.17 16.71 -15.92
N LEU A 346 -9.68 15.92 -14.95
CA LEU A 346 -10.20 14.58 -14.69
C LEU A 346 -11.72 14.55 -14.42
N THR A 347 -12.27 15.65 -13.87
CA THR A 347 -13.69 15.71 -13.50
C THR A 347 -14.61 15.72 -14.71
N LYS A 348 -14.12 16.25 -15.84
CA LYS A 348 -14.88 16.43 -17.10
C LYS A 348 -14.68 15.30 -18.10
N LEU A 349 -13.73 14.39 -17.88
CA LEU A 349 -13.52 13.29 -18.80
C LEU A 349 -14.73 12.35 -18.83
N GLU A 350 -15.08 11.87 -20.00
CA GLU A 350 -15.95 10.71 -20.17
C GLU A 350 -15.20 9.42 -19.80
N ASP A 351 -15.93 8.41 -19.34
CA ASP A 351 -15.34 7.12 -19.00
C ASP A 351 -14.87 6.38 -20.26
N ALA A 352 -13.67 5.82 -20.21
CA ALA A 352 -13.13 4.95 -21.24
C ALA A 352 -12.93 3.52 -20.71
N PRO A 353 -13.09 2.49 -21.56
CA PRO A 353 -12.78 1.10 -21.20
C PRO A 353 -11.27 0.83 -21.25
N TYR A 354 -10.84 -0.17 -20.50
CA TYR A 354 -9.51 -0.77 -20.67
C TYR A 354 -9.37 -1.42 -22.04
N ASP A 355 -8.14 -1.59 -22.48
CA ASP A 355 -7.85 -2.26 -23.75
C ASP A 355 -7.74 -3.77 -23.52
N SER A 356 -8.31 -4.57 -24.42
CA SER A 356 -8.07 -6.02 -24.48
C SER A 356 -6.77 -6.25 -25.30
N ILE A 357 -6.03 -7.25 -25.05
CA ILE A 357 -6.02 -8.30 -24.07
C ILE A 357 -5.33 -7.84 -22.80
N LEU A 358 -5.39 -8.54 -21.67
CA LEU A 358 -4.84 -8.21 -20.36
C LEU A 358 -5.60 -7.07 -19.63
N GLY A 359 -6.79 -6.71 -20.08
CA GLY A 359 -7.57 -5.59 -19.53
C GLY A 359 -8.85 -5.98 -18.80
N GLU A 360 -9.32 -7.23 -18.90
CA GLU A 360 -10.55 -7.65 -18.21
C GLU A 360 -10.25 -8.32 -16.86
N GLY A 361 -10.55 -7.62 -15.77
CA GLY A 361 -10.47 -8.16 -14.41
C GLY A 361 -11.84 -8.38 -13.79
N THR A 362 -11.93 -9.40 -12.91
CA THR A 362 -13.17 -9.68 -12.17
C THR A 362 -13.30 -8.84 -10.91
N GLY A 363 -14.46 -8.92 -10.25
CA GLY A 363 -14.66 -8.32 -8.93
C GLY A 363 -13.68 -8.85 -7.88
N ALA A 364 -13.29 -10.13 -7.98
CA ALA A 364 -12.27 -10.71 -7.11
C ALA A 364 -10.92 -9.97 -7.23
N GLY A 365 -10.46 -9.65 -8.44
CA GLY A 365 -9.26 -8.83 -8.66
C GLY A 365 -9.41 -7.41 -8.12
N LYS A 366 -10.62 -6.81 -8.19
CA LYS A 366 -10.87 -5.45 -7.71
C LYS A 366 -10.75 -5.29 -6.20
N ILE A 367 -11.14 -6.30 -5.41
CA ILE A 367 -11.06 -6.23 -3.95
C ILE A 367 -9.64 -6.41 -3.39
N PHE A 368 -8.64 -6.76 -4.19
CA PHE A 368 -7.23 -6.84 -3.80
C PHE A 368 -6.71 -5.55 -3.14
N GLY A 369 -7.31 -4.42 -3.46
CA GLY A 369 -6.94 -3.13 -2.88
C GLY A 369 -7.22 -2.99 -1.38
N ALA A 370 -8.10 -3.80 -0.82
CA ALA A 370 -8.51 -3.76 0.59
C ALA A 370 -7.93 -4.94 1.38
N THR A 371 -7.64 -4.73 2.67
CA THR A 371 -7.25 -5.83 3.57
C THR A 371 -8.39 -6.84 3.72
N GLY A 372 -8.10 -8.11 3.51
CA GLY A 372 -9.05 -9.23 3.44
C GLY A 372 -9.53 -9.53 2.02
N GLY A 373 -9.26 -8.64 1.05
CA GLY A 373 -9.71 -8.82 -0.32
C GLY A 373 -8.98 -9.94 -1.06
N VAL A 374 -7.67 -10.08 -0.86
CA VAL A 374 -6.89 -11.20 -1.43
C VAL A 374 -7.38 -12.51 -0.84
N MET A 375 -7.55 -12.56 0.49
CA MET A 375 -8.06 -13.75 1.19
C MET A 375 -9.44 -14.15 0.68
N GLU A 376 -10.36 -13.19 0.57
CA GLU A 376 -11.72 -13.45 0.07
C GLU A 376 -11.69 -13.97 -1.38
N ALA A 377 -10.89 -13.36 -2.25
CA ALA A 377 -10.71 -13.81 -3.64
C ALA A 377 -10.11 -15.22 -3.73
N ALA A 378 -9.07 -15.50 -2.93
CA ALA A 378 -8.42 -16.81 -2.90
C ALA A 378 -9.35 -17.92 -2.40
N VAL A 379 -10.09 -17.67 -1.32
CA VAL A 379 -11.03 -18.68 -0.78
C VAL A 379 -12.17 -18.97 -1.74
N ARG A 380 -12.67 -17.97 -2.49
CA ARG A 380 -13.66 -18.19 -3.55
C ARG A 380 -13.16 -19.18 -4.62
N THR A 381 -11.91 -19.02 -5.08
CA THR A 381 -11.30 -19.88 -6.10
C THR A 381 -10.85 -21.23 -5.53
N LEU A 382 -10.30 -21.24 -4.30
CA LEU A 382 -9.93 -22.46 -3.60
C LEU A 382 -11.15 -23.39 -3.43
N TYR A 383 -12.29 -22.83 -3.03
CA TYR A 383 -13.54 -23.59 -2.94
C TYR A 383 -13.88 -24.27 -4.27
N TRP A 384 -13.79 -23.54 -5.39
CA TRP A 384 -14.02 -24.08 -6.72
C TRP A 384 -12.97 -25.12 -7.13
N LEU A 385 -11.69 -24.89 -6.85
CA LEU A 385 -10.63 -25.86 -7.19
C LEU A 385 -10.87 -27.23 -6.57
N VAL A 386 -11.37 -27.24 -5.32
CA VAL A 386 -11.60 -28.48 -4.57
C VAL A 386 -12.95 -29.11 -4.90
N THR A 387 -14.01 -28.32 -5.00
CA THR A 387 -15.39 -28.85 -5.13
C THR A 387 -15.90 -28.90 -6.58
N LYS A 388 -15.26 -28.15 -7.49
CA LYS A 388 -15.72 -27.86 -8.85
C LYS A 388 -17.11 -27.20 -8.90
N GLN A 389 -17.52 -26.59 -7.79
CA GLN A 389 -18.77 -25.84 -7.65
C GLN A 389 -18.46 -24.37 -7.32
N ASP A 390 -19.36 -23.47 -7.72
CA ASP A 390 -19.25 -22.08 -7.31
C ASP A 390 -19.38 -21.95 -5.78
N PRO A 391 -18.62 -21.03 -5.17
CA PRO A 391 -18.72 -20.78 -3.74
C PRO A 391 -20.11 -20.26 -3.36
N PRO A 392 -20.62 -20.61 -2.16
CA PRO A 392 -21.89 -20.11 -1.69
C PRO A 392 -21.85 -18.58 -1.48
N GLU A 393 -23.03 -17.93 -1.50
CA GLU A 393 -23.17 -16.46 -1.40
C GLU A 393 -22.45 -15.86 -0.18
N GLY A 394 -22.41 -16.60 0.94
CA GLY A 394 -21.70 -16.18 2.15
C GLY A 394 -20.19 -15.98 1.93
N LEU A 395 -19.58 -16.72 1.02
CA LEU A 395 -18.17 -16.56 0.65
C LEU A 395 -17.94 -15.45 -0.39
N LEU A 396 -18.96 -15.12 -1.18
CA LEU A 396 -18.91 -13.94 -2.06
C LEU A 396 -18.93 -12.61 -1.27
N ASN A 397 -19.42 -12.63 -0.04
CA ASN A 397 -19.54 -11.48 0.84
C ASN A 397 -19.01 -11.81 2.24
N TRP A 398 -17.79 -12.32 2.34
CA TRP A 398 -17.25 -12.89 3.58
C TRP A 398 -16.86 -11.83 4.61
N GLN A 399 -17.85 -11.40 5.40
CA GLN A 399 -17.73 -10.29 6.37
C GLN A 399 -16.62 -10.52 7.41
N ALA A 400 -16.33 -11.76 7.79
CA ALA A 400 -15.32 -12.09 8.80
C ALA A 400 -13.91 -11.60 8.44
N VAL A 401 -13.59 -11.48 7.14
CA VAL A 401 -12.27 -11.01 6.67
C VAL A 401 -12.27 -9.54 6.22
N ARG A 402 -13.44 -8.87 6.19
CA ARG A 402 -13.58 -7.46 5.80
C ARG A 402 -13.33 -6.50 6.97
N GLY A 403 -13.17 -5.22 6.69
CA GLY A 403 -12.97 -4.15 7.68
C GLY A 403 -11.51 -3.82 7.94
N LEU A 404 -11.28 -2.79 8.77
CA LEU A 404 -9.95 -2.21 9.01
C LEU A 404 -9.19 -2.83 10.19
N ALA A 405 -9.77 -3.80 10.91
CA ALA A 405 -9.05 -4.48 12.00
C ALA A 405 -7.70 -5.03 11.50
N GLY A 406 -6.65 -4.79 12.28
CA GLY A 406 -5.27 -5.11 11.90
C GLY A 406 -5.01 -6.61 11.78
N VAL A 407 -5.70 -7.43 12.57
CA VAL A 407 -5.71 -8.90 12.47
C VAL A 407 -7.16 -9.36 12.51
N LYS A 408 -7.53 -10.23 11.58
CA LYS A 408 -8.83 -10.89 11.49
C LYS A 408 -8.59 -12.38 11.29
N GLU A 409 -9.33 -13.20 12.00
CA GLU A 409 -9.27 -14.66 11.90
C GLU A 409 -10.63 -15.18 11.45
N ALA A 410 -10.66 -16.15 10.55
CA ALA A 410 -11.87 -16.75 10.07
C ALA A 410 -11.67 -18.23 9.76
N SER A 411 -12.76 -18.96 9.66
CA SER A 411 -12.75 -20.33 9.15
C SER A 411 -13.87 -20.54 8.14
N VAL A 412 -13.65 -21.47 7.24
CA VAL A 412 -14.63 -21.91 6.25
C VAL A 412 -14.62 -23.44 6.20
N ASN A 413 -15.80 -24.04 6.21
CA ASN A 413 -15.92 -25.48 5.99
C ASN A 413 -16.01 -25.74 4.48
N VAL A 414 -14.96 -26.36 3.94
CA VAL A 414 -14.87 -26.74 2.52
C VAL A 414 -15.25 -28.22 2.39
N PRO A 415 -16.26 -28.56 1.60
CA PRO A 415 -16.65 -29.95 1.38
C PRO A 415 -15.43 -30.80 1.00
N THR A 416 -15.33 -32.01 1.54
CA THR A 416 -14.23 -32.98 1.33
C THR A 416 -12.89 -32.62 1.99
N VAL A 417 -12.63 -31.35 2.35
CA VAL A 417 -11.39 -30.90 3.03
C VAL A 417 -11.60 -30.71 4.52
N GLY A 418 -12.79 -30.27 4.93
CA GLY A 418 -13.10 -29.92 6.31
C GLY A 418 -12.91 -28.43 6.61
N GLU A 419 -12.64 -28.10 7.87
CA GLU A 419 -12.45 -26.72 8.33
C GLU A 419 -11.08 -26.18 7.89
N VAL A 420 -11.09 -25.11 7.07
CA VAL A 420 -9.92 -24.33 6.68
C VAL A 420 -9.90 -23.05 7.48
N LYS A 421 -8.85 -22.85 8.28
CA LYS A 421 -8.63 -21.65 9.11
C LYS A 421 -7.70 -20.68 8.41
N VAL A 422 -8.05 -19.41 8.41
CA VAL A 422 -7.28 -18.36 7.74
C VAL A 422 -7.06 -17.16 8.65
N ALA A 423 -6.04 -16.37 8.33
CA ALA A 423 -5.82 -15.07 8.98
C ALA A 423 -5.57 -13.98 7.93
N VAL A 424 -6.02 -12.78 8.27
CA VAL A 424 -5.75 -11.56 7.51
C VAL A 424 -4.99 -10.60 8.41
N CYS A 425 -3.83 -10.15 7.96
CA CYS A 425 -2.95 -9.26 8.70
C CYS A 425 -2.66 -7.99 7.90
N SER A 426 -2.96 -6.83 8.47
CA SER A 426 -2.58 -5.54 7.91
C SER A 426 -1.79 -4.70 8.91
N GLY A 427 -0.69 -4.06 8.43
CA GLY A 427 0.29 -3.37 9.25
C GLY A 427 1.41 -4.29 9.76
N LEU A 428 2.67 -3.88 9.55
CA LEU A 428 3.83 -4.73 9.85
C LEU A 428 4.05 -4.97 11.35
N ARG A 429 3.53 -4.10 12.22
CA ARG A 429 3.51 -4.39 13.66
C ARG A 429 2.67 -5.63 13.98
N ASN A 430 1.52 -5.77 13.32
CA ASN A 430 0.66 -6.94 13.47
C ASN A 430 1.33 -8.18 12.84
N ALA A 431 2.05 -8.00 11.73
CA ALA A 431 2.81 -9.08 11.11
C ALA A 431 3.83 -9.69 12.09
N ARG A 432 4.52 -8.90 12.93
CA ARG A 432 5.41 -9.44 13.97
C ARG A 432 4.66 -10.37 14.94
N ILE A 433 3.48 -10.00 15.38
CA ILE A 433 2.67 -10.81 16.29
C ILE A 433 2.32 -12.15 15.65
N ILE A 434 1.94 -12.13 14.37
CA ILE A 434 1.65 -13.36 13.61
C ILE A 434 2.91 -14.22 13.46
N MET A 435 4.05 -13.61 13.09
CA MET A 435 5.33 -14.31 12.95
C MET A 435 5.73 -15.02 14.25
N GLU A 436 5.56 -14.38 15.42
CA GLU A 436 5.83 -15.00 16.72
C GLU A 436 4.89 -16.18 17.00
N ARG A 437 3.61 -16.08 16.65
CA ARG A 437 2.68 -17.22 16.78
C ARG A 437 3.10 -18.42 15.92
N ILE A 438 3.65 -18.17 14.73
CA ILE A 438 4.16 -19.21 13.83
C ILE A 438 5.41 -19.86 14.42
N ARG A 439 6.40 -19.07 14.88
CA ARG A 439 7.62 -19.56 15.54
C ARG A 439 7.31 -20.41 16.78
N ASN A 440 6.33 -19.99 17.56
CA ASN A 440 5.87 -20.69 18.76
C ASN A 440 4.93 -21.86 18.45
N LYS A 441 4.66 -22.17 17.16
CA LYS A 441 3.75 -23.24 16.72
C LYS A 441 2.33 -23.13 17.32
N THR A 442 1.86 -21.89 17.54
CA THR A 442 0.51 -21.61 18.07
C THR A 442 -0.43 -21.07 16.99
N ALA A 443 0.02 -20.98 15.75
CA ALA A 443 -0.77 -20.55 14.59
C ALA A 443 -1.64 -21.71 14.07
N PRO A 444 -2.97 -21.58 14.07
CA PRO A 444 -3.85 -22.67 13.62
C PRO A 444 -4.20 -22.61 12.15
N TRP A 445 -3.66 -21.63 11.41
CA TRP A 445 -4.09 -21.28 10.06
C TRP A 445 -3.38 -22.09 8.98
N GLN A 446 -4.04 -22.28 7.83
CA GLN A 446 -3.47 -22.87 6.62
C GLN A 446 -3.03 -21.79 5.62
N PHE A 447 -3.69 -20.61 5.63
CA PHE A 447 -3.40 -19.54 4.70
C PHE A 447 -3.50 -18.17 5.41
N ILE A 448 -2.54 -17.28 5.15
CA ILE A 448 -2.47 -15.96 5.79
C ILE A 448 -2.23 -14.88 4.74
N GLU A 449 -3.16 -13.91 4.68
CA GLU A 449 -2.95 -12.67 3.94
C GLU A 449 -2.10 -11.69 4.75
N PHE A 450 -1.02 -11.18 4.14
CA PHE A 450 -0.21 -10.11 4.71
C PHE A 450 -0.21 -8.85 3.85
N MET A 451 -0.57 -7.71 4.45
CA MET A 451 -0.43 -6.38 3.86
C MET A 451 0.38 -5.47 4.77
N ALA A 452 1.43 -4.83 4.24
CA ALA A 452 2.30 -3.94 5.02
C ALA A 452 1.56 -2.71 5.55
N CYS A 453 0.64 -2.15 4.76
CA CYS A 453 -0.07 -0.91 5.11
C CYS A 453 -1.32 -1.21 5.94
N PRO A 454 -1.62 -0.43 7.01
CA PRO A 454 -2.88 -0.55 7.74
C PRO A 454 -4.09 -0.31 6.81
N GLY A 455 -4.99 -1.31 6.70
CA GLY A 455 -6.14 -1.26 5.80
C GLY A 455 -5.88 -1.78 4.38
N GLY A 456 -4.63 -2.09 4.02
CA GLY A 456 -4.26 -2.60 2.68
C GLY A 456 -3.81 -1.52 1.71
N CYS A 457 -3.87 -1.81 0.41
CA CYS A 457 -3.37 -0.93 -0.65
C CYS A 457 -4.15 0.40 -0.78
N ILE A 458 -5.39 0.46 -0.32
CA ILE A 458 -6.18 1.71 -0.20
C ILE A 458 -5.49 2.76 0.68
N ALA A 459 -4.60 2.33 1.57
CA ALA A 459 -3.78 3.18 2.45
C ALA A 459 -2.30 3.14 2.06
N GLY A 460 -1.96 2.74 0.85
CA GLY A 460 -0.59 2.63 0.36
C GLY A 460 0.17 3.95 0.37
N GLY A 461 1.50 3.87 0.54
CA GLY A 461 2.37 5.04 0.66
C GLY A 461 2.39 5.99 -0.55
N GLY A 462 1.83 5.56 -1.70
CA GLY A 462 1.67 6.35 -2.93
C GLY A 462 0.28 6.99 -3.10
N GLN A 463 -0.66 6.77 -2.19
CA GLN A 463 -2.01 7.32 -2.23
C GLN A 463 -2.05 8.82 -1.87
N PRO A 464 -3.12 9.55 -2.23
CA PRO A 464 -3.33 10.95 -1.85
C PRO A 464 -3.19 11.21 -0.35
N ARG A 465 -2.71 12.38 0.00
CA ARG A 465 -2.56 12.86 1.38
C ARG A 465 -3.69 13.82 1.74
N THR A 466 -4.86 13.29 1.98
CA THR A 466 -6.09 14.06 2.24
C THR A 466 -6.28 14.38 3.73
N SER A 467 -5.57 13.67 4.63
CA SER A 467 -5.57 13.98 6.07
C SER A 467 -4.20 13.72 6.69
N LEU A 468 -3.92 14.40 7.81
CA LEU A 468 -2.71 14.24 8.62
C LEU A 468 -3.08 14.18 10.11
N PRO A 469 -2.89 13.03 10.78
CA PRO A 469 -2.46 11.74 10.24
C PRO A 469 -3.50 11.11 9.30
N PRO A 470 -3.16 10.02 8.57
CA PRO A 470 -4.12 9.29 7.74
C PRO A 470 -5.36 8.85 8.53
N ASN A 471 -6.55 9.04 7.95
CA ASN A 471 -7.85 8.87 8.60
C ASN A 471 -8.50 7.53 8.19
N ASP A 472 -9.13 6.85 9.14
CA ASP A 472 -9.83 5.58 8.91
C ASP A 472 -11.17 5.77 8.17
N ASP A 473 -11.81 6.94 8.25
CA ASP A 473 -13.03 7.23 7.47
C ASP A 473 -12.73 7.22 5.97
N ILE A 474 -11.61 7.85 5.57
CA ILE A 474 -11.15 7.85 4.17
C ILE A 474 -10.82 6.42 3.70
N ARG A 475 -10.12 5.65 4.54
CA ARG A 475 -9.84 4.23 4.24
C ARG A 475 -11.12 3.42 4.08
N THR A 476 -12.09 3.64 4.96
CA THR A 476 -13.38 2.96 4.92
C THR A 476 -14.15 3.28 3.64
N GLN A 477 -14.20 4.55 3.22
CA GLN A 477 -14.85 4.96 1.98
C GLN A 477 -14.19 4.33 0.74
N ARG A 478 -12.85 4.36 0.66
CA ARG A 478 -12.10 3.71 -0.42
C ARG A 478 -12.37 2.20 -0.45
N MET A 479 -12.35 1.53 0.71
CA MET A 479 -12.61 0.10 0.84
C MET A 479 -14.04 -0.27 0.41
N GLN A 480 -15.04 0.44 0.90
CA GLN A 480 -16.44 0.20 0.56
C GLN A 480 -16.69 0.31 -0.94
N ASN A 481 -16.03 1.27 -1.61
CA ASN A 481 -16.20 1.47 -3.04
C ASN A 481 -15.49 0.40 -3.89
N LEU A 482 -14.42 -0.23 -3.40
CA LEU A 482 -13.87 -1.45 -4.04
C LEU A 482 -14.87 -2.61 -3.94
N TYR A 483 -15.51 -2.83 -2.79
CA TYR A 483 -16.54 -3.86 -2.64
C TYR A 483 -17.80 -3.57 -3.46
N LYS A 484 -18.16 -2.29 -3.67
CA LYS A 484 -19.24 -1.92 -4.61
C LYS A 484 -18.88 -2.31 -6.06
N LEU A 485 -17.62 -2.15 -6.46
CA LEU A 485 -17.17 -2.57 -7.78
C LEU A 485 -17.24 -4.09 -7.96
N ASP A 486 -16.88 -4.88 -6.93
CA ASP A 486 -17.03 -6.34 -6.93
C ASP A 486 -18.49 -6.76 -7.04
N SER A 487 -19.39 -6.12 -6.27
CA SER A 487 -20.81 -6.49 -6.21
C SER A 487 -21.68 -5.82 -7.29
N LYS A 488 -21.11 -5.04 -8.21
CA LYS A 488 -21.85 -4.37 -9.28
C LYS A 488 -22.53 -5.40 -10.18
N LYS A 489 -23.82 -5.18 -10.51
CA LYS A 489 -24.60 -6.07 -11.38
C LYS A 489 -23.88 -6.28 -12.72
N GLY A 490 -23.74 -7.52 -13.14
CA GLY A 490 -23.09 -7.92 -14.39
C GLY A 490 -21.57 -8.11 -14.29
N VAL A 491 -20.95 -7.82 -13.14
CA VAL A 491 -19.52 -8.08 -12.92
C VAL A 491 -19.33 -9.55 -12.55
N LYS A 492 -18.41 -10.24 -13.21
CA LYS A 492 -17.92 -11.56 -12.78
C LYS A 492 -17.17 -11.39 -11.46
N ARG A 493 -17.46 -12.18 -10.44
CA ARG A 493 -16.89 -12.05 -9.09
C ARG A 493 -15.86 -13.12 -8.73
N LEU A 494 -15.51 -13.98 -9.67
CA LEU A 494 -14.72 -15.19 -9.47
C LEU A 494 -13.54 -15.18 -10.45
N SER A 495 -12.30 -15.24 -9.93
CA SER A 495 -11.08 -15.18 -10.76
C SER A 495 -11.03 -16.33 -11.78
N HIS A 496 -11.44 -17.54 -11.40
CA HIS A 496 -11.49 -18.70 -12.29
C HIS A 496 -12.55 -18.60 -13.42
N LYS A 497 -13.40 -17.56 -13.41
CA LYS A 497 -14.35 -17.24 -14.50
C LYS A 497 -13.88 -16.06 -15.37
N ASN A 498 -12.66 -15.56 -15.16
CA ASN A 498 -12.08 -14.58 -16.06
C ASN A 498 -11.70 -15.25 -17.39
N GLN A 499 -12.37 -14.87 -18.47
CA GLN A 499 -12.16 -15.49 -19.78
C GLN A 499 -10.76 -15.20 -20.32
N GLU A 500 -10.27 -13.96 -20.21
CA GLU A 500 -8.91 -13.63 -20.68
C GLU A 500 -7.82 -14.42 -19.93
N VAL A 501 -8.05 -14.77 -18.65
CA VAL A 501 -7.13 -15.63 -17.88
C VAL A 501 -7.21 -17.08 -18.35
N GLN A 502 -8.41 -17.59 -18.65
CA GLN A 502 -8.57 -18.94 -19.22
C GLN A 502 -7.89 -19.02 -20.59
N ASP A 503 -8.14 -18.05 -21.47
CA ASP A 503 -7.52 -17.96 -22.79
C ASP A 503 -5.98 -17.90 -22.71
N LEU A 504 -5.43 -17.22 -21.68
CA LEU A 504 -3.98 -17.17 -21.42
C LEU A 504 -3.42 -18.57 -21.08
N TYR A 505 -4.12 -19.34 -20.25
CA TYR A 505 -3.69 -20.72 -19.95
C TYR A 505 -3.78 -21.61 -21.19
N ASP A 506 -4.88 -21.55 -21.91
CA ASP A 506 -5.09 -22.38 -23.10
C ASP A 506 -4.07 -22.04 -24.22
N ASP A 507 -3.74 -20.76 -24.39
CA ASP A 507 -2.87 -20.27 -25.47
C ASP A 507 -1.38 -20.31 -25.14
N TYR A 508 -0.99 -20.23 -23.85
CA TYR A 508 0.41 -19.91 -23.53
C TYR A 508 0.95 -20.54 -22.24
N LEU A 509 0.18 -20.60 -21.17
CA LEU A 509 0.66 -21.08 -19.87
C LEU A 509 0.27 -22.54 -19.57
N GLU A 510 -0.59 -23.16 -20.37
CA GLU A 510 -1.15 -24.51 -20.22
C GLU A 510 -2.09 -24.65 -19.02
N LYS A 511 -1.61 -24.51 -17.82
CA LYS A 511 -2.37 -24.62 -16.55
C LYS A 511 -1.63 -23.93 -15.41
N PRO A 512 -2.30 -23.65 -14.27
CA PRO A 512 -1.64 -23.21 -13.06
C PRO A 512 -0.51 -24.15 -12.64
N LEU A 513 0.60 -23.58 -12.15
CA LEU A 513 1.82 -24.30 -11.73
C LEU A 513 2.47 -25.14 -12.84
N SER A 514 2.21 -24.84 -14.12
CA SER A 514 2.96 -25.44 -15.22
C SER A 514 4.40 -24.91 -15.28
N GLU A 515 5.29 -25.57 -16.00
CA GLU A 515 6.68 -25.12 -16.17
C GLU A 515 6.75 -23.71 -16.75
N GLN A 516 5.87 -23.34 -17.69
CA GLN A 516 5.81 -22.01 -18.27
C GLN A 516 5.25 -20.97 -17.29
N ALA A 517 4.24 -21.35 -16.50
CA ALA A 517 3.71 -20.49 -15.43
C ALA A 517 4.79 -20.24 -14.35
N GLU A 518 5.49 -21.27 -13.91
CA GLU A 518 6.60 -21.15 -12.94
C GLU A 518 7.69 -20.19 -13.42
N LYS A 519 8.12 -20.29 -14.68
CA LYS A 519 9.15 -19.41 -15.26
C LYS A 519 8.74 -17.94 -15.27
N LEU A 520 7.50 -17.63 -15.60
CA LEU A 520 7.04 -16.26 -15.81
C LEU A 520 6.40 -15.63 -14.58
N LEU A 521 5.66 -16.42 -13.80
CA LEU A 521 4.76 -15.91 -12.76
C LEU A 521 5.26 -16.15 -11.33
N HIS A 522 6.29 -17.01 -11.15
CA HIS A 522 6.83 -17.33 -9.84
C HIS A 522 8.22 -16.71 -9.61
N THR A 523 8.66 -16.68 -8.36
CA THR A 523 9.92 -16.04 -7.97
C THR A 523 10.46 -16.68 -6.69
N HIS A 524 11.65 -16.27 -6.30
CA HIS A 524 12.32 -16.63 -5.06
C HIS A 524 12.62 -15.38 -4.23
N TYR A 525 12.97 -15.59 -2.96
CA TYR A 525 13.22 -14.52 -2.00
C TYR A 525 14.64 -14.62 -1.44
N THR A 526 15.19 -13.47 -1.01
CA THR A 526 16.57 -13.36 -0.52
C THR A 526 16.57 -13.16 0.98
N ASP A 527 17.28 -14.01 1.73
CA ASP A 527 17.55 -13.77 3.16
C ASP A 527 18.42 -12.53 3.33
N ARG A 528 17.86 -11.49 3.95
CA ARG A 528 18.52 -10.22 4.26
C ARG A 528 18.84 -10.06 5.74
N SER A 529 18.62 -11.07 6.55
CA SER A 529 18.86 -11.01 8.01
C SER A 529 20.32 -10.71 8.32
N GLN A 530 21.24 -11.17 7.46
CA GLN A 530 22.66 -10.92 7.60
C GLN A 530 23.08 -9.46 7.36
N GLN A 531 22.23 -8.65 6.71
CA GLN A 531 22.47 -7.21 6.50
C GLN A 531 22.24 -6.39 7.77
N LEU A 532 21.52 -6.95 8.75
CA LEU A 532 21.17 -6.30 9.99
C LEU A 532 21.89 -6.92 11.18
N THR A 533 22.15 -6.11 12.20
CA THR A 533 22.39 -6.59 13.57
C THR A 533 21.03 -6.53 14.29
N ILE A 534 20.40 -7.67 14.49
CA ILE A 534 19.05 -7.75 15.08
C ILE A 534 19.19 -7.74 16.60
N LYS A 535 18.40 -6.91 17.28
CA LYS A 535 18.25 -7.00 18.73
C LYS A 535 17.67 -8.36 19.11
N LYS A 536 18.41 -9.12 19.90
CA LYS A 536 17.95 -10.38 20.49
C LYS A 536 16.93 -10.14 21.59
#